data_3edb0675a2b100629243cfd3fc1fd44b
#
_entry.id   3edb0675a2b100629243cfd3fc1fd44b
#
_cell.length_a   1.000
_cell.length_b   1.000
_cell.length_c   1.000
_cell.angle_alpha   90.00
_cell.angle_beta   90.00
_cell.angle_gamma   90.00
#
_symmetry.space_group_name_H-M   'P 1'
#
loop_
_entity.id
_entity.type
_entity.pdbx_description
1 polymer ?
#
loop_
_entity_poly.entity_id
_entity_poly.type
_entity_poly.pdbx_seq_one_letter_code
_entity_poly.pdbx_strand_id
1 'polypeptide(L)'
;MKIAIEKIGDNVGVSFIGKGPRVDRLMLLTVPLIETFVDSLIPDLTDEQLQQAADGFANSVKSAVIARYKTKPSERKEEFTGKEAAFLSKLFNL
;
A
#
# COMPACT_ATOMS: atom_id res chain seq x y z
N MET A 1 -11.76 -8.24 12.68
CA MET A 1 -10.39 -8.13 12.13
C MET A 1 -9.94 -6.69 12.09
N LYS A 2 -8.70 -6.44 12.41
CA LYS A 2 -8.09 -5.10 12.34
C LYS A 2 -6.81 -5.18 11.52
N ILE A 3 -6.47 -4.06 10.87
CA ILE A 3 -5.17 -3.88 10.26
C ILE A 3 -4.42 -2.79 11.02
N ALA A 4 -3.14 -3.00 11.28
CA ALA A 4 -2.24 -2.00 11.84
C ALA A 4 -1.11 -1.75 10.84
N ILE A 5 -0.88 -0.49 10.54
CA ILE A 5 0.23 -0.05 9.68
C ILE A 5 1.05 0.94 10.52
N GLU A 6 2.31 0.63 10.76
CA GLU A 6 3.15 1.45 11.64
C GLU A 6 4.54 1.61 11.08
N LYS A 7 5.18 2.71 11.42
CA LYS A 7 6.57 2.96 11.06
C LYS A 7 7.47 2.42 12.17
N ILE A 8 8.41 1.56 11.78
CA ILE A 8 9.39 0.94 12.68
C ILE A 8 10.78 1.35 12.18
N GLY A 9 11.31 2.46 12.73
CA GLY A 9 12.54 3.05 12.20
C GLY A 9 12.34 3.51 10.75
N ASP A 10 13.12 2.97 9.82
CA ASP A 10 12.99 3.23 8.38
C ASP A 10 12.10 2.23 7.66
N ASN A 11 11.51 1.29 8.39
CA ASN A 11 10.66 0.24 7.84
C ASN A 11 9.19 0.53 8.11
N VAL A 12 8.32 -0.14 7.38
CA VAL A 12 6.88 -0.09 7.61
C VAL A 12 6.39 -1.50 7.91
N GLY A 13 5.81 -1.67 9.09
CA GLY A 13 5.19 -2.91 9.50
C GLY A 13 3.70 -2.90 9.20
N VAL A 14 3.20 -4.02 8.67
CA VAL A 14 1.78 -4.23 8.42
C VAL A 14 1.36 -5.51 9.14
N SER A 15 0.36 -5.40 10.00
CA SER A 15 -0.14 -6.54 10.73
C SER A 15 -1.66 -6.62 10.69
N PHE A 16 -2.17 -7.84 10.71
CA PHE A 16 -3.60 -8.13 10.80
C PHE A 16 -3.89 -8.75 12.15
N ILE A 17 -4.84 -8.16 12.86
CA ILE A 17 -5.24 -8.61 14.21
C ILE A 17 -6.63 -9.22 14.12
N GLY A 18 -6.76 -10.47 14.55
CA GLY A 18 -8.01 -11.21 14.50
C GLY A 18 -8.02 -12.27 13.41
N LYS A 19 -9.15 -12.98 13.29
CA LYS A 19 -9.34 -14.04 12.32
C LYS A 19 -10.33 -13.60 11.24
N GLY A 20 -10.06 -14.02 10.01
CA GLY A 20 -10.95 -13.76 8.90
C GLY A 20 -10.40 -14.33 7.61
N PRO A 21 -11.25 -14.50 6.57
CA PRO A 21 -10.81 -14.96 5.27
C PRO A 21 -9.87 -13.95 4.60
N ARG A 22 -9.06 -14.41 3.66
CA ARG A 22 -8.09 -13.57 2.92
C ARG A 22 -8.76 -12.40 2.21
N VAL A 23 -9.98 -12.59 1.74
CA VAL A 23 -10.76 -11.57 1.07
C VAL A 23 -11.00 -10.35 1.99
N ASP A 24 -11.30 -10.60 3.27
CA ASP A 24 -11.51 -9.53 4.24
C ASP A 24 -10.23 -8.73 4.48
N ARG A 25 -9.07 -9.40 4.47
CA ARG A 25 -7.77 -8.74 4.60
C ARG A 25 -7.50 -7.82 3.41
N LEU A 26 -7.82 -8.29 2.19
CA LEU A 26 -7.69 -7.47 0.99
C LEU A 26 -8.59 -6.24 1.05
N MET A 27 -9.83 -6.41 1.49
CA MET A 27 -10.77 -5.29 1.62
C MET A 27 -10.31 -4.28 2.66
N LEU A 28 -9.83 -4.75 3.81
CA LEU A 28 -9.29 -3.86 4.86
C LEU A 28 -8.10 -3.04 4.40
N LEU A 29 -7.28 -3.58 3.51
CA LEU A 29 -6.14 -2.87 2.94
C LEU A 29 -6.54 -1.94 1.81
N THR A 30 -7.41 -2.39 0.94
CA THR A 30 -7.76 -1.69 -0.30
C THR A 30 -8.47 -0.37 -0.02
N VAL A 31 -9.42 -0.36 0.90
CA VAL A 31 -10.21 0.85 1.19
C VAL A 31 -9.32 1.99 1.71
N PRO A 32 -8.53 1.81 2.78
CA PRO A 32 -7.67 2.90 3.25
C PRO A 32 -6.58 3.29 2.26
N LEU A 33 -6.11 2.34 1.43
CA LEU A 33 -5.14 2.63 0.39
C LEU A 33 -5.72 3.59 -0.66
N ILE A 34 -6.93 3.32 -1.14
CA ILE A 34 -7.62 4.17 -2.12
C ILE A 34 -7.93 5.53 -1.50
N GLU A 35 -8.48 5.56 -0.28
CA GLU A 35 -8.81 6.81 0.41
C GLU A 35 -7.57 7.69 0.60
N THR A 36 -6.47 7.10 1.03
CA THR A 36 -5.22 7.85 1.25
C THR A 36 -4.68 8.39 -0.07
N PHE A 37 -4.77 7.63 -1.14
CA PHE A 37 -4.37 8.08 -2.47
C PHE A 37 -5.23 9.25 -2.95
N VAL A 38 -6.55 9.12 -2.84
CA VAL A 38 -7.48 10.20 -3.22
C VAL A 38 -7.21 11.47 -2.42
N ASP A 39 -7.00 11.35 -1.12
CA ASP A 39 -6.69 12.49 -0.24
C ASP A 39 -5.35 13.16 -0.58
N SER A 40 -4.43 12.47 -1.24
CA SER A 40 -3.15 13.02 -1.66
C SER A 40 -3.23 13.84 -2.94
N LEU A 41 -4.33 13.76 -3.69
CA LEU A 41 -4.50 14.46 -4.96
C LEU A 41 -4.87 15.92 -4.71
N ILE A 42 -4.39 16.80 -5.61
CA ILE A 42 -4.79 18.20 -5.59
C ILE A 42 -6.25 18.32 -6.05
N PRO A 43 -7.00 19.32 -5.58
CA PRO A 43 -8.38 19.53 -6.03
C PRO A 43 -8.43 20.00 -7.50
N ASP A 44 -9.58 19.82 -8.13
CA ASP A 44 -9.89 20.32 -9.47
C ASP A 44 -9.01 19.73 -10.59
N LEU A 45 -8.61 18.47 -10.45
CA LEU A 45 -7.95 17.74 -11.55
C LEU A 45 -8.93 17.57 -12.72
N THR A 46 -8.43 17.74 -13.93
CA THR A 46 -9.18 17.33 -15.13
C THR A 46 -9.31 15.80 -15.16
N ASP A 47 -10.30 15.32 -15.93
CA ASP A 47 -10.48 13.87 -16.08
C ASP A 47 -9.21 13.18 -16.61
N GLU A 48 -8.52 13.82 -17.55
CA GLU A 48 -7.26 13.32 -18.10
C GLU A 48 -6.16 13.25 -17.05
N GLN A 49 -6.00 14.31 -16.25
CA GLN A 49 -5.04 14.34 -15.15
C GLN A 49 -5.35 13.28 -14.09
N LEU A 50 -6.63 13.11 -13.76
CA LEU A 50 -7.06 12.10 -12.82
C LEU A 50 -6.74 10.68 -13.32
N GLN A 51 -7.01 10.39 -14.59
CA GLN A 51 -6.66 9.10 -15.19
C GLN A 51 -5.16 8.85 -15.17
N GLN A 52 -4.34 9.84 -15.49
CA GLN A 52 -2.89 9.72 -15.43
C GLN A 52 -2.40 9.42 -14.01
N ALA A 53 -2.95 10.10 -13.01
CA ALA A 53 -2.61 9.87 -11.61
C ALA A 53 -3.01 8.45 -11.17
N ALA A 54 -4.20 8.01 -11.53
CA ALA A 54 -4.69 6.67 -11.21
C ALA A 54 -3.86 5.58 -11.91
N ASP A 55 -3.49 5.78 -13.17
CA ASP A 55 -2.64 4.85 -13.92
C ASP A 55 -1.25 4.73 -13.28
N GLY A 56 -0.66 5.85 -12.88
CA GLY A 56 0.63 5.86 -12.19
C GLY A 56 0.57 5.09 -10.88
N PHE A 57 -0.48 5.29 -10.10
CA PHE A 57 -0.70 4.56 -8.85
C PHE A 57 -0.90 3.06 -9.10
N ALA A 58 -1.75 2.70 -10.06
CA ALA A 58 -2.01 1.31 -10.41
C ALA A 58 -0.74 0.60 -10.90
N ASN A 59 0.08 1.27 -11.69
CA ASN A 59 1.37 0.73 -12.16
C ASN A 59 2.36 0.52 -11.00
N SER A 60 2.39 1.42 -10.03
CA SER A 60 3.22 1.27 -8.85
C SER A 60 2.82 0.06 -8.02
N VAL A 61 1.52 -0.12 -7.81
CA VAL A 61 0.97 -1.29 -7.09
C VAL A 61 1.29 -2.58 -7.87
N LYS A 62 1.07 -2.57 -9.18
CA LYS A 62 1.39 -3.71 -10.04
C LYS A 62 2.86 -4.12 -9.92
N SER A 63 3.76 -3.16 -10.02
CA SER A 63 5.21 -3.42 -9.90
C SER A 63 5.57 -4.00 -8.54
N ALA A 64 4.99 -3.46 -7.47
CA ALA A 64 5.20 -3.95 -6.11
C ALA A 64 4.69 -5.39 -5.94
N VAL A 65 3.51 -5.71 -6.48
CA VAL A 65 2.95 -7.06 -6.44
C VAL A 65 3.86 -8.06 -7.15
N ILE A 66 4.32 -7.72 -8.35
CA ILE A 66 5.18 -8.61 -9.13
C ILE A 66 6.51 -8.84 -8.40
N ALA A 67 7.13 -7.77 -7.91
CA ALA A 67 8.39 -7.86 -7.19
C ALA A 67 8.26 -8.73 -5.92
N ARG A 68 7.18 -8.51 -5.17
CA ARG A 68 6.92 -9.27 -3.93
C ARG A 68 6.66 -10.75 -4.20
N TYR A 69 5.90 -11.06 -5.24
CA TYR A 69 5.64 -12.45 -5.62
C TYR A 69 6.93 -13.19 -6.01
N LYS A 70 7.83 -12.52 -6.73
CA LYS A 70 9.11 -13.10 -7.15
C LYS A 70 10.13 -13.26 -6.02
N THR A 71 9.93 -12.57 -4.91
CA THR A 71 10.78 -12.72 -3.74
C THR A 71 10.48 -14.06 -3.06
N LYS A 72 11.50 -14.85 -2.80
CA LYS A 72 11.34 -16.16 -2.15
C LYS A 72 10.68 -16.00 -0.78
N PRO A 73 9.77 -16.91 -0.38
CA PRO A 73 9.11 -16.82 0.93
C PRO A 73 10.09 -16.73 2.10
N SER A 74 11.25 -17.37 2.01
CA SER A 74 12.30 -17.30 3.03
C SER A 74 12.96 -15.94 3.16
N GLU A 75 12.87 -15.10 2.12
CA GLU A 75 13.42 -13.74 2.07
C GLU A 75 12.36 -12.68 2.39
N ARG A 76 11.08 -13.07 2.42
CA ARG A 76 9.99 -12.16 2.77
C ARG A 76 10.00 -11.89 4.26
N LYS A 77 9.89 -10.63 4.61
CA LYS A 77 9.71 -10.19 5.99
C LYS A 77 8.31 -9.62 6.14
N GLU A 78 7.79 -9.63 7.35
CA GLU A 78 6.52 -8.96 7.68
C GLU A 78 6.64 -7.44 7.56
N GLU A 79 7.87 -6.93 7.57
CA GLU A 79 8.18 -5.52 7.40
C GLU A 79 8.53 -5.20 5.95
N PHE A 80 8.08 -4.06 5.49
CA PHE A 80 8.50 -3.48 4.23
C PHE A 80 9.74 -2.61 4.45
N THR A 81 10.74 -2.75 3.59
CA THR A 81 12.02 -2.05 3.68
C THR A 81 12.33 -1.29 2.38
N GLY A 82 13.29 -0.38 2.45
CA GLY A 82 13.78 0.33 1.27
C GLY A 82 12.74 1.19 0.58
N LYS A 83 12.64 1.05 -0.74
CA LYS A 83 11.71 1.85 -1.57
C LYS A 83 10.25 1.57 -1.23
N GLU A 84 9.93 0.33 -0.89
CA GLU A 84 8.56 -0.06 -0.49
C GLU A 84 8.15 0.64 0.81
N ALA A 85 9.04 0.66 1.79
CA ALA A 85 8.81 1.34 3.07
C ALA A 85 8.67 2.86 2.86
N ALA A 86 9.50 3.45 2.02
CA ALA A 86 9.42 4.87 1.69
C ALA A 86 8.08 5.22 1.02
N PHE A 87 7.65 4.40 0.07
CA PHE A 87 6.37 4.56 -0.61
C PHE A 87 5.20 4.48 0.38
N LEU A 88 5.16 3.44 1.21
CA LEU A 88 4.09 3.25 2.19
C LEU A 88 4.09 4.34 3.26
N SER A 89 5.27 4.75 3.74
CA SER A 89 5.38 5.84 4.71
C SER A 89 4.81 7.15 4.15
N LYS A 90 5.10 7.44 2.90
CA LYS A 90 4.60 8.64 2.22
C LYS A 90 3.10 8.55 1.99
N LEU A 91 2.62 7.40 1.52
CA LEU A 91 1.21 7.17 1.20
C LEU A 91 0.32 7.28 2.44
N PHE A 92 0.73 6.67 3.54
CA PHE A 92 -0.02 6.67 4.81
C PHE A 92 0.40 7.76 5.78
N ASN A 93 1.29 8.66 5.37
CA ASN A 93 1.75 9.79 6.19
C ASN A 93 2.32 9.36 7.55
N LEU A 94 3.15 8.35 7.51
CA LEU A 94 3.80 7.78 8.69
C LEU A 94 5.08 8.52 9.07
#